data_dd6e3a1b18fa9a093423c8469e3014c0
#
_entry.id   dd6e3a1b18fa9a093423c8469e3014c0
#
_cell.length_a   1.000
_cell.length_b   1.000
_cell.length_c   1.000
_cell.angle_alpha   90.00
_cell.angle_beta   90.00
_cell.angle_gamma   90.00
#
_symmetry.space_group_name_H-M   'P 1'
#
loop_
_entity.id
_entity.type
_entity.pdbx_description
1 polymer ?
#
loop_
_entity_poly.entity_id
_entity_poly.type
_entity_poly.pdbx_seq_one_letter_code
_entity_poly.pdbx_strand_id
1 'polypeptide(L)'
;MQQQHTSSNTSPKIDTVRNHTGSTNAPSTFAYDVIIIGAGASGLFCALTAGKRGRRVLVVDHANKAGKKILMSGGGRCNFTNYDIEPKHYLSSNPHFCKSALSRYLNWDFIGMVSQYQIPYHEREHGQLFCDTSANDILQMLLNECRANQVTIQLKTAIQQIQALPDNTGFVLTVNQPASQQPNQPANQKSSEQTLTCQSLVVATGGLSIPTMGATGFGYQVAQQFGHTIVPTSAGLVPFTFTDKIGDAIKSLSGVSFEVIAFNERISFRLPVLFTHRGLSGPAMLQLSNYWHVGEPIFINLFPSLDMAAFLAEQKKQHPKQLIRTVLNDQIGVAALPKKVMATLQNLLWQDMAETELANIKDEKLAQLGEQLNAWRLTPSGTEGYRTAEVTRGGVATDKVSSKTMQSQLQPNLYFIGEVLDVTGWLGGYNFQWAWASGFVAGEVV
;
A
#
# COMPACT_ATOMS: atom_id res chain seq x y z
N MET A 1 32.31 -53.37 56.56
CA MET A 1 31.04 -53.20 57.24
C MET A 1 30.00 -52.90 56.17
N GLN A 2 29.40 -53.88 55.54
CA GLN A 2 28.19 -54.67 55.90
C GLN A 2 27.05 -53.82 56.43
N GLN A 3 25.99 -53.70 55.59
CA GLN A 3 24.62 -54.20 55.79
C GLN A 3 23.77 -53.59 54.67
N GLN A 4 23.23 -54.36 53.76
CA GLN A 4 22.02 -55.19 53.70
C GLN A 4 20.76 -54.44 53.34
N HIS A 5 20.34 -54.77 52.14
CA HIS A 5 19.00 -54.98 51.54
C HIS A 5 17.73 -54.77 52.39
N THR A 6 16.78 -54.08 51.82
CA THR A 6 15.41 -54.59 51.72
C THR A 6 14.71 -54.04 50.48
N SER A 7 14.25 -54.96 49.64
CA SER A 7 13.37 -54.78 48.49
C SER A 7 11.92 -54.61 48.97
N SER A 8 11.22 -53.63 48.37
CA SER A 8 9.75 -53.67 48.38
C SER A 8 9.21 -53.44 46.94
N ASN A 9 8.65 -54.50 46.44
CA ASN A 9 7.84 -54.58 45.22
C ASN A 9 6.60 -53.68 45.34
N THR A 10 6.41 -52.74 44.42
CA THR A 10 5.09 -52.20 44.12
C THR A 10 4.88 -52.11 42.63
N SER A 11 3.90 -52.88 42.18
CA SER A 11 3.41 -52.97 40.80
C SER A 11 2.95 -51.64 40.25
N PRO A 12 3.13 -51.33 38.95
CA PRO A 12 2.62 -50.11 38.36
C PRO A 12 1.12 -50.18 38.16
N LYS A 13 0.41 -49.12 38.65
CA LYS A 13 -1.00 -48.90 38.33
C LYS A 13 -1.13 -48.49 36.87
N ILE A 14 -1.97 -49.20 36.17
CA ILE A 14 -2.40 -48.92 34.79
C ILE A 14 -3.27 -47.64 34.86
N ASP A 15 -2.73 -46.51 34.41
CA ASP A 15 -3.56 -45.30 34.18
C ASP A 15 -4.38 -45.50 32.92
N THR A 16 -5.69 -45.46 33.14
CA THR A 16 -6.73 -45.47 32.12
C THR A 16 -6.54 -44.35 31.13
N VAL A 17 -6.29 -44.69 29.88
CA VAL A 17 -6.32 -43.82 28.71
C VAL A 17 -7.71 -43.15 28.68
N ARG A 18 -7.78 -41.86 28.96
CA ARG A 18 -8.96 -41.03 28.67
C ARG A 18 -9.06 -40.94 27.18
N ASN A 19 -10.02 -41.62 26.61
CA ASN A 19 -10.51 -41.36 25.26
C ASN A 19 -10.95 -39.93 25.14
N HIS A 20 -10.21 -39.09 24.42
CA HIS A 20 -10.72 -37.85 23.92
C HIS A 20 -11.87 -38.18 22.96
N THR A 21 -13.08 -38.06 23.45
CA THR A 21 -14.29 -38.06 22.63
C THR A 21 -14.14 -36.94 21.62
N GLY A 22 -14.02 -37.32 20.35
CA GLY A 22 -14.02 -36.39 19.24
C GLY A 22 -15.25 -35.51 19.31
N SER A 23 -15.04 -34.20 19.28
CA SER A 23 -16.10 -33.22 19.07
C SER A 23 -16.79 -33.58 17.74
N THR A 24 -17.98 -34.15 17.83
CA THR A 24 -18.88 -34.30 16.69
C THR A 24 -19.35 -32.89 16.32
N ASN A 25 -18.66 -32.26 15.37
CA ASN A 25 -19.15 -31.05 14.75
C ASN A 25 -20.51 -31.38 14.13
N ALA A 26 -21.59 -30.82 14.67
CA ALA A 26 -22.88 -30.81 14.01
C ALA A 26 -22.66 -30.23 12.60
N PRO A 27 -23.32 -30.76 11.54
CA PRO A 27 -23.14 -30.25 10.20
C PRO A 27 -23.50 -28.78 10.19
N SER A 28 -22.53 -27.92 9.80
CA SER A 28 -22.74 -26.49 9.71
C SER A 28 -23.88 -26.21 8.75
N THR A 29 -24.84 -25.40 9.17
CA THR A 29 -26.02 -25.00 8.33
C THR A 29 -25.59 -24.09 7.17
N PHE A 30 -24.33 -23.66 7.13
CA PHE A 30 -23.80 -22.76 6.10
C PHE A 30 -23.10 -23.52 4.97
N ALA A 31 -23.20 -22.97 3.75
CA ALA A 31 -22.47 -23.49 2.59
C ALA A 31 -20.95 -23.32 2.78
N TYR A 32 -20.54 -22.20 3.37
CA TYR A 32 -19.15 -21.88 3.71
C TYR A 32 -19.04 -21.40 5.16
N ASP A 33 -17.87 -21.64 5.78
CA ASP A 33 -17.59 -21.05 7.08
C ASP A 33 -17.21 -19.58 6.91
N VAL A 34 -16.49 -19.26 5.82
CA VAL A 34 -16.02 -17.91 5.51
C VAL A 34 -16.26 -17.57 4.05
N ILE A 35 -16.87 -16.41 3.78
CA ILE A 35 -16.86 -15.78 2.46
C ILE A 35 -16.01 -14.51 2.51
N ILE A 36 -15.06 -14.38 1.57
CA ILE A 36 -14.15 -13.24 1.44
C ILE A 36 -14.48 -12.51 0.14
N ILE A 37 -14.77 -11.21 0.23
CA ILE A 37 -15.07 -10.34 -0.89
C ILE A 37 -13.80 -9.65 -1.35
N GLY A 38 -13.25 -10.08 -2.48
CA GLY A 38 -12.04 -9.55 -3.10
C GLY A 38 -10.90 -10.57 -3.14
N ALA A 39 -10.46 -10.93 -4.34
CA ALA A 39 -9.33 -11.80 -4.62
C ALA A 39 -8.01 -11.00 -4.80
N GLY A 40 -7.84 -9.93 -4.02
CA GLY A 40 -6.62 -9.15 -3.92
C GLY A 40 -5.63 -9.72 -2.90
N ALA A 41 -4.59 -8.95 -2.59
CA ALA A 41 -3.52 -9.35 -1.67
C ALA A 41 -4.05 -9.77 -0.30
N SER A 42 -4.80 -8.91 0.38
CA SER A 42 -5.33 -9.18 1.72
C SER A 42 -6.35 -10.33 1.72
N GLY A 43 -7.23 -10.37 0.70
CA GLY A 43 -8.26 -11.42 0.59
C GLY A 43 -7.65 -12.81 0.36
N LEU A 44 -6.70 -12.95 -0.55
CA LEU A 44 -6.00 -14.22 -0.78
C LEU A 44 -5.21 -14.65 0.46
N PHE A 45 -4.58 -13.70 1.16
CA PHE A 45 -3.81 -14.01 2.36
C PHE A 45 -4.71 -14.45 3.53
N CYS A 46 -5.85 -13.79 3.72
CA CYS A 46 -6.87 -14.22 4.68
C CYS A 46 -7.41 -15.62 4.33
N ALA A 47 -7.68 -15.86 3.04
CA ALA A 47 -8.22 -17.12 2.57
C ALA A 47 -7.29 -18.31 2.85
N LEU A 48 -6.02 -18.19 2.47
CA LEU A 48 -5.04 -19.26 2.72
C LEU A 48 -4.83 -19.50 4.23
N THR A 49 -4.86 -18.45 5.05
CA THR A 49 -4.72 -18.57 6.51
C THR A 49 -5.92 -19.27 7.13
N ALA A 50 -7.14 -18.88 6.77
CA ALA A 50 -8.36 -19.56 7.24
C ALA A 50 -8.43 -21.01 6.74
N GLY A 51 -8.06 -21.27 5.47
CA GLY A 51 -7.98 -22.61 4.89
C GLY A 51 -7.01 -23.53 5.62
N LYS A 52 -5.83 -23.03 6.03
CA LYS A 52 -4.86 -23.80 6.87
C LYS A 52 -5.44 -24.28 8.20
N ARG A 53 -6.47 -23.60 8.69
CA ARG A 53 -7.22 -23.99 9.90
C ARG A 53 -8.37 -24.98 9.61
N GLY A 54 -8.51 -25.44 8.36
CA GLY A 54 -9.56 -26.36 7.94
C GLY A 54 -10.93 -25.68 7.74
N ARG A 55 -10.99 -24.33 7.60
CA ARG A 55 -12.24 -23.62 7.31
C ARG A 55 -12.62 -23.80 5.84
N ARG A 56 -13.92 -23.94 5.57
CA ARG A 56 -14.47 -23.95 4.20
C ARG A 56 -14.56 -22.50 3.72
N VAL A 57 -13.62 -22.11 2.86
CA VAL A 57 -13.44 -20.73 2.41
C VAL A 57 -13.85 -20.56 0.96
N LEU A 58 -14.67 -19.53 0.70
CA LEU A 58 -14.97 -19.02 -0.64
C LEU A 58 -14.45 -17.59 -0.78
N VAL A 59 -13.63 -17.35 -1.79
CA VAL A 59 -13.25 -16.00 -2.22
C VAL A 59 -14.11 -15.63 -3.43
N VAL A 60 -14.79 -14.48 -3.38
CA VAL A 60 -15.64 -13.97 -4.47
C VAL A 60 -15.02 -12.68 -5.00
N ASP A 61 -14.89 -12.57 -6.33
CA ASP A 61 -14.43 -11.32 -6.96
C ASP A 61 -15.19 -11.08 -8.29
N HIS A 62 -15.60 -9.84 -8.52
CA HIS A 62 -16.22 -9.42 -9.77
C HIS A 62 -15.23 -9.35 -10.94
N ALA A 63 -13.95 -9.26 -10.67
CA ALA A 63 -12.90 -9.21 -11.66
C ALA A 63 -12.72 -10.55 -12.39
N ASN A 64 -12.16 -10.49 -13.58
CA ASN A 64 -11.85 -11.68 -14.39
C ASN A 64 -10.53 -12.37 -14.02
N LYS A 65 -9.74 -11.79 -13.11
CA LYS A 65 -8.43 -12.30 -12.67
C LYS A 65 -8.16 -11.89 -11.23
N ALA A 66 -7.66 -12.82 -10.42
CA ALA A 66 -7.19 -12.55 -9.07
C ALA A 66 -5.88 -11.73 -9.08
N GLY A 67 -5.63 -10.96 -8.03
CA GLY A 67 -4.35 -10.32 -7.77
C GLY A 67 -3.94 -9.24 -8.79
N LYS A 68 -4.87 -8.56 -9.46
CA LYS A 68 -4.55 -7.55 -10.49
C LYS A 68 -3.57 -6.48 -10.01
N LYS A 69 -3.76 -5.92 -8.81
CA LYS A 69 -2.83 -4.93 -8.22
C LYS A 69 -1.45 -5.54 -7.92
N ILE A 70 -1.38 -6.82 -7.50
CA ILE A 70 -0.11 -7.51 -7.30
C ILE A 70 0.68 -7.51 -8.62
N LEU A 71 0.04 -7.92 -9.72
CA LEU A 71 0.67 -8.05 -11.03
C LEU A 71 1.20 -6.74 -11.61
N MET A 72 0.58 -5.60 -11.29
CA MET A 72 1.01 -4.29 -11.77
C MET A 72 2.04 -3.61 -10.87
N SER A 73 2.09 -4.01 -9.61
CA SER A 73 2.93 -3.35 -8.62
C SER A 73 4.42 -3.47 -8.94
N GLY A 74 5.18 -2.46 -8.54
CA GLY A 74 6.62 -2.43 -8.75
C GLY A 74 7.06 -2.56 -10.21
N GLY A 75 6.24 -2.07 -11.16
CA GLY A 75 6.52 -2.21 -12.59
C GLY A 75 6.46 -3.66 -13.09
N GLY A 76 5.58 -4.48 -12.49
CA GLY A 76 5.42 -5.91 -12.81
C GLY A 76 6.37 -6.84 -12.05
N ARG A 77 7.12 -6.32 -11.06
CA ARG A 77 8.05 -7.10 -10.21
C ARG A 77 7.62 -7.23 -8.76
N CYS A 78 6.49 -6.71 -8.39
CA CYS A 78 5.91 -6.71 -7.05
C CYS A 78 6.90 -6.25 -5.96
N ASN A 79 6.73 -5.04 -5.48
CA ASN A 79 7.38 -4.59 -4.25
C ASN A 79 6.60 -5.19 -3.07
N PHE A 80 6.92 -6.44 -2.70
CA PHE A 80 6.06 -7.26 -1.84
C PHE A 80 6.15 -6.95 -0.35
N THR A 81 7.23 -6.33 0.13
CA THR A 81 7.41 -5.82 1.49
C THR A 81 8.62 -4.88 1.58
N ASN A 82 8.96 -4.47 2.80
CA ASN A 82 10.12 -3.64 3.11
C ASN A 82 10.84 -4.20 4.34
N TYR A 83 12.17 -4.01 4.44
CA TYR A 83 12.92 -4.38 5.64
C TYR A 83 12.57 -3.50 6.84
N ASP A 84 12.26 -2.21 6.62
CA ASP A 84 11.96 -1.22 7.66
C ASP A 84 10.45 -1.03 7.82
N ILE A 85 9.76 -2.02 8.39
CA ILE A 85 8.34 -1.95 8.69
C ILE A 85 8.11 -1.46 10.12
N GLU A 86 7.71 -0.19 10.25
CA GLU A 86 7.33 0.41 11.52
C GLU A 86 5.95 1.08 11.43
N PRO A 87 5.19 1.17 12.54
CA PRO A 87 3.88 1.83 12.55
C PRO A 87 3.89 3.30 12.11
N LYS A 88 5.01 4.00 12.26
CA LYS A 88 5.17 5.41 11.83
C LYS A 88 5.06 5.59 10.31
N HIS A 89 5.23 4.52 9.53
CA HIS A 89 5.14 4.52 8.08
C HIS A 89 3.69 4.37 7.57
N TYR A 90 2.71 4.35 8.47
CA TYR A 90 1.29 4.19 8.14
C TYR A 90 0.48 5.40 8.61
N LEU A 91 -0.28 5.97 7.69
CA LEU A 91 -1.24 7.04 7.95
C LEU A 91 -2.61 6.44 8.27
N SER A 92 -3.25 6.96 9.28
CA SER A 92 -4.61 6.62 9.69
C SER A 92 -5.13 7.70 10.62
N SER A 93 -6.44 7.89 10.70
CA SER A 93 -7.08 8.69 11.78
C SER A 93 -6.81 8.08 13.16
N ASN A 94 -6.52 6.78 13.21
CA ASN A 94 -6.07 6.06 14.39
C ASN A 94 -4.67 5.46 14.16
N PRO A 95 -3.59 6.20 14.43
CA PRO A 95 -2.22 5.78 14.10
C PRO A 95 -1.73 4.55 14.88
N HIS A 96 -2.49 4.10 15.89
CA HIS A 96 -2.15 2.92 16.68
C HIS A 96 -2.82 1.64 16.16
N PHE A 97 -3.79 1.74 15.27
CA PHE A 97 -4.60 0.60 14.83
C PHE A 97 -3.76 -0.50 14.18
N CYS A 98 -2.82 -0.14 13.30
CA CYS A 98 -2.00 -1.10 12.56
C CYS A 98 -1.01 -1.89 13.42
N LYS A 99 -0.65 -1.39 14.62
CA LYS A 99 0.41 -1.96 15.47
C LYS A 99 0.20 -3.44 15.80
N SER A 100 -1.03 -3.81 16.16
CA SER A 100 -1.34 -5.19 16.56
C SER A 100 -1.18 -6.18 15.40
N ALA A 101 -1.67 -5.85 14.22
CA ALA A 101 -1.54 -6.73 13.06
C ALA A 101 -0.08 -6.84 12.60
N LEU A 102 0.63 -5.71 12.50
CA LEU A 102 2.04 -5.67 12.08
C LEU A 102 2.98 -6.41 13.05
N SER A 103 2.66 -6.48 14.35
CA SER A 103 3.45 -7.24 15.32
C SER A 103 3.16 -8.74 15.31
N ARG A 104 2.03 -9.18 14.76
CA ARG A 104 1.63 -10.59 14.69
C ARG A 104 2.00 -11.26 13.37
N TYR A 105 2.20 -10.47 12.32
CA TYR A 105 2.71 -10.94 11.03
C TYR A 105 3.73 -9.93 10.51
N LEU A 106 4.99 -10.29 10.70
CA LEU A 106 6.14 -9.46 10.37
C LEU A 106 6.46 -9.54 8.87
N ASN A 107 7.23 -8.58 8.38
CA ASN A 107 7.84 -8.66 7.05
C ASN A 107 8.69 -9.94 6.88
N TRP A 108 9.38 -10.36 7.93
CA TRP A 108 10.20 -11.58 7.95
C TRP A 108 9.38 -12.86 7.75
N ASP A 109 8.12 -12.90 8.20
CA ASP A 109 7.23 -14.04 7.97
C ASP A 109 6.88 -14.16 6.49
N PHE A 110 6.59 -13.03 5.81
CA PHE A 110 6.33 -13.04 4.38
C PHE A 110 7.60 -13.35 3.57
N ILE A 111 8.77 -12.79 3.94
CA ILE A 111 10.06 -13.10 3.33
C ILE A 111 10.36 -14.59 3.46
N GLY A 112 10.10 -15.18 4.64
CA GLY A 112 10.22 -16.62 4.87
C GLY A 112 9.37 -17.45 3.91
N MET A 113 8.12 -17.05 3.68
CA MET A 113 7.22 -17.68 2.72
C MET A 113 7.74 -17.57 1.27
N VAL A 114 8.20 -16.38 0.85
CA VAL A 114 8.83 -16.15 -0.46
C VAL A 114 10.06 -17.06 -0.66
N SER A 115 10.89 -17.18 0.39
CA SER A 115 12.08 -18.04 0.38
C SER A 115 11.74 -19.53 0.31
N GLN A 116 10.70 -20.00 1.00
CA GLN A 116 10.22 -21.40 0.92
C GLN A 116 9.79 -21.78 -0.50
N TYR A 117 9.22 -20.81 -1.23
CA TYR A 117 8.85 -20.98 -2.63
C TYR A 117 10.01 -20.76 -3.60
N GLN A 118 11.21 -20.50 -3.10
CA GLN A 118 12.43 -20.25 -3.88
C GLN A 118 12.25 -19.12 -4.91
N ILE A 119 11.43 -18.12 -4.60
CA ILE A 119 11.23 -16.95 -5.46
C ILE A 119 12.43 -16.03 -5.28
N PRO A 120 13.22 -15.78 -6.34
CA PRO A 120 14.36 -14.88 -6.26
C PRO A 120 13.89 -13.42 -6.12
N TYR A 121 14.57 -12.69 -5.26
CA TYR A 121 14.28 -11.28 -5.00
C TYR A 121 15.55 -10.51 -4.64
N HIS A 122 15.50 -9.20 -4.80
CA HIS A 122 16.57 -8.28 -4.42
C HIS A 122 16.03 -7.11 -3.60
N GLU A 123 16.91 -6.53 -2.81
CA GLU A 123 16.68 -5.26 -2.17
C GLU A 123 16.99 -4.11 -3.15
N ARG A 124 16.15 -3.09 -3.14
CA ARG A 124 16.41 -1.77 -3.72
C ARG A 124 16.61 -0.74 -2.60
N GLU A 125 16.86 0.49 -2.99
CA GLU A 125 16.99 1.61 -2.05
C GLU A 125 15.89 1.62 -1.00
N HIS A 126 16.22 2.02 0.22
CA HIS A 126 15.30 2.18 1.33
C HIS A 126 14.60 0.88 1.78
N GLY A 127 15.28 -0.26 1.69
CA GLY A 127 14.78 -1.54 2.20
C GLY A 127 13.64 -2.18 1.40
N GLN A 128 13.35 -1.70 0.21
CA GLN A 128 12.28 -2.21 -0.66
C GLN A 128 12.64 -3.56 -1.27
N LEU A 129 11.76 -4.55 -1.19
CA LEU A 129 12.01 -5.90 -1.72
C LEU A 129 11.17 -6.19 -2.97
N PHE A 130 11.85 -6.51 -4.05
CA PHE A 130 11.25 -6.79 -5.35
C PHE A 130 11.59 -8.19 -5.85
N CYS A 131 10.63 -8.87 -6.49
CA CYS A 131 10.93 -10.10 -7.23
C CYS A 131 11.89 -9.79 -8.39
N ASP A 132 12.83 -10.70 -8.65
CA ASP A 132 13.77 -10.56 -9.75
C ASP A 132 13.10 -10.75 -11.11
N THR A 133 12.16 -11.68 -11.18
CA THR A 133 11.52 -12.11 -12.42
C THR A 133 10.18 -11.44 -12.64
N SER A 134 9.16 -11.74 -11.84
CA SER A 134 7.79 -11.30 -12.09
C SER A 134 6.96 -11.20 -10.82
N ALA A 135 6.06 -10.22 -10.78
CA ALA A 135 4.99 -10.14 -9.79
C ALA A 135 4.06 -11.37 -9.81
N ASN A 136 4.04 -12.10 -10.93
CA ASN A 136 3.26 -13.33 -11.05
C ASN A 136 3.75 -14.43 -10.09
N ASP A 137 5.01 -14.42 -9.70
CA ASP A 137 5.56 -15.43 -8.79
C ASP A 137 4.91 -15.32 -7.40
N ILE A 138 4.74 -14.11 -6.88
CA ILE A 138 3.99 -13.86 -5.63
C ILE A 138 2.53 -14.28 -5.78
N LEU A 139 1.89 -13.92 -6.91
CA LEU A 139 0.50 -14.31 -7.12
C LEU A 139 0.34 -15.83 -7.19
N GLN A 140 1.19 -16.54 -7.92
CA GLN A 140 1.13 -18.01 -8.02
C GLN A 140 1.40 -18.67 -6.67
N MET A 141 2.35 -18.17 -5.88
CA MET A 141 2.57 -18.62 -4.50
C MET A 141 1.27 -18.56 -3.68
N LEU A 142 0.59 -17.41 -3.66
CA LEU A 142 -0.66 -17.25 -2.92
C LEU A 142 -1.78 -18.18 -3.44
N LEU A 143 -1.91 -18.31 -4.76
CA LEU A 143 -2.91 -19.19 -5.36
C LEU A 143 -2.62 -20.68 -5.10
N ASN A 144 -1.35 -21.08 -5.06
CA ASN A 144 -0.95 -22.44 -4.73
C ASN A 144 -1.25 -22.76 -3.26
N GLU A 145 -0.99 -21.82 -2.34
CA GLU A 145 -1.36 -21.96 -0.94
C GLU A 145 -2.89 -22.05 -0.76
N CYS A 146 -3.65 -21.21 -1.46
CA CYS A 146 -5.12 -21.29 -1.45
C CYS A 146 -5.59 -22.67 -1.93
N ARG A 147 -5.01 -23.18 -3.03
CA ARG A 147 -5.37 -24.49 -3.59
C ARG A 147 -5.00 -25.63 -2.65
N ALA A 148 -3.80 -25.61 -2.07
CA ALA A 148 -3.34 -26.63 -1.12
C ALA A 148 -4.25 -26.72 0.12
N ASN A 149 -4.87 -25.61 0.50
CA ASN A 149 -5.78 -25.51 1.63
C ASN A 149 -7.27 -25.50 1.23
N GLN A 150 -7.60 -26.03 0.04
CA GLN A 150 -8.95 -26.25 -0.47
C GLN A 150 -9.84 -24.98 -0.53
N VAL A 151 -9.22 -23.80 -0.66
CA VAL A 151 -9.92 -22.54 -0.85
C VAL A 151 -10.58 -22.51 -2.23
N THR A 152 -11.87 -22.23 -2.30
CA THR A 152 -12.58 -21.98 -3.55
C THR A 152 -12.44 -20.51 -3.94
N ILE A 153 -12.04 -20.22 -5.18
CA ILE A 153 -11.95 -18.84 -5.72
C ILE A 153 -12.92 -18.72 -6.89
N GLN A 154 -13.90 -17.83 -6.76
CA GLN A 154 -14.94 -17.59 -7.74
C GLN A 154 -14.84 -16.18 -8.30
N LEU A 155 -14.30 -16.08 -9.51
CA LEU A 155 -14.12 -14.82 -10.24
C LEU A 155 -15.36 -14.49 -11.10
N LYS A 156 -15.39 -13.26 -11.66
CA LYS A 156 -16.50 -12.75 -12.49
C LYS A 156 -17.85 -12.84 -11.76
N THR A 157 -17.85 -12.75 -10.45
CA THR A 157 -19.03 -12.90 -9.60
C THR A 157 -19.28 -11.58 -8.87
N ALA A 158 -20.36 -10.91 -9.24
CA ALA A 158 -20.76 -9.64 -8.63
C ALA A 158 -21.76 -9.90 -7.50
N ILE A 159 -21.50 -9.30 -6.34
CA ILE A 159 -22.43 -9.34 -5.21
C ILE A 159 -23.48 -8.26 -5.43
N GLN A 160 -24.75 -8.64 -5.33
CA GLN A 160 -25.92 -7.77 -5.46
C GLN A 160 -26.43 -7.31 -4.11
N GLN A 161 -26.47 -8.21 -3.14
CA GLN A 161 -27.02 -7.95 -1.82
C GLN A 161 -26.27 -8.74 -0.75
N ILE A 162 -26.16 -8.16 0.42
CA ILE A 162 -25.65 -8.80 1.64
C ILE A 162 -26.66 -8.56 2.75
N GLN A 163 -27.05 -9.62 3.46
CA GLN A 163 -27.94 -9.56 4.60
C GLN A 163 -27.32 -10.32 5.78
N ALA A 164 -27.36 -9.73 6.97
CA ALA A 164 -27.07 -10.47 8.20
C ALA A 164 -28.25 -11.39 8.51
N LEU A 165 -27.95 -12.59 8.95
CA LEU A 165 -28.95 -13.52 9.46
C LEU A 165 -29.45 -13.10 10.85
N PRO A 166 -30.67 -13.53 11.24
CA PRO A 166 -31.17 -13.32 12.59
C PRO A 166 -30.13 -13.77 13.65
N ASP A 167 -30.14 -13.09 14.81
CA ASP A 167 -29.26 -13.38 15.94
C ASP A 167 -27.75 -13.28 15.60
N ASN A 168 -27.40 -12.59 14.49
CA ASN A 168 -26.02 -12.41 14.03
C ASN A 168 -25.27 -13.74 13.80
N THR A 169 -25.97 -14.79 13.43
CA THR A 169 -25.39 -16.14 13.26
C THR A 169 -24.53 -16.26 11.99
N GLY A 170 -24.69 -15.34 11.01
CA GLY A 170 -23.95 -15.33 9.75
C GLY A 170 -24.55 -14.38 8.72
N PHE A 171 -24.29 -14.66 7.45
CA PHE A 171 -24.70 -13.82 6.33
C PHE A 171 -25.28 -14.62 5.17
N VAL A 172 -26.18 -13.97 4.44
CA VAL A 172 -26.69 -14.40 3.14
C VAL A 172 -26.24 -13.38 2.09
N LEU A 173 -25.65 -13.87 1.01
CA LEU A 173 -25.20 -13.07 -0.13
C LEU A 173 -25.98 -13.50 -1.37
N THR A 174 -26.54 -12.54 -2.08
CA THR A 174 -27.06 -12.73 -3.43
C THR A 174 -26.00 -12.32 -4.44
N VAL A 175 -25.61 -13.23 -5.32
CA VAL A 175 -24.54 -13.01 -6.31
C VAL A 175 -25.04 -13.29 -7.72
N ASN A 176 -24.52 -12.54 -8.70
CA ASN A 176 -24.71 -12.79 -10.11
C ASN A 176 -23.46 -13.43 -10.70
N GLN A 177 -23.62 -14.63 -11.27
CA GLN A 177 -22.62 -15.27 -12.10
C GLN A 177 -22.97 -15.11 -13.58
N PRO A 178 -21.99 -14.80 -14.45
CA PRO A 178 -22.20 -14.96 -15.90
C PRO A 178 -22.51 -16.44 -16.18
N ALA A 179 -23.44 -16.68 -17.10
CA ALA A 179 -23.72 -18.04 -17.57
C ALA A 179 -22.39 -18.72 -17.94
N SER A 180 -22.16 -19.91 -17.41
CA SER A 180 -20.95 -20.68 -17.74
C SER A 180 -20.91 -20.89 -19.24
N GLN A 181 -19.86 -20.45 -19.90
CA GLN A 181 -19.58 -20.79 -21.31
C GLN A 181 -19.18 -22.29 -21.34
N GLN A 182 -20.15 -23.19 -21.18
CA GLN A 182 -19.93 -24.56 -21.55
C GLN A 182 -20.05 -24.67 -23.09
N PRO A 183 -19.15 -25.40 -23.77
CA PRO A 183 -19.07 -25.42 -25.23
C PRO A 183 -20.32 -25.82 -25.99
N ASN A 184 -21.40 -26.25 -25.35
CA ASN A 184 -22.61 -26.73 -25.97
C ASN A 184 -23.92 -26.13 -25.40
N GLN A 185 -23.85 -24.96 -24.73
CA GLN A 185 -25.05 -24.26 -24.28
C GLN A 185 -25.35 -23.04 -25.17
N PRO A 186 -26.60 -22.75 -25.49
CA PRO A 186 -26.96 -21.60 -26.34
C PRO A 186 -26.54 -20.28 -25.64
N ALA A 187 -26.03 -19.34 -26.42
CA ALA A 187 -25.51 -18.06 -26.01
C ALA A 187 -26.51 -17.10 -25.30
N ASN A 188 -27.73 -17.54 -25.03
CA ASN A 188 -28.81 -16.76 -24.44
C ASN A 188 -29.12 -17.10 -22.96
N GLN A 189 -28.27 -17.84 -22.25
CA GLN A 189 -28.52 -18.01 -20.83
C GLN A 189 -28.19 -16.68 -20.09
N LYS A 190 -29.24 -16.09 -19.49
CA LYS A 190 -29.14 -14.95 -18.57
C LYS A 190 -28.23 -15.32 -17.39
N SER A 191 -27.48 -14.33 -16.86
CA SER A 191 -26.76 -14.47 -15.61
C SER A 191 -27.66 -15.15 -14.56
N SER A 192 -27.17 -16.20 -13.91
CA SER A 192 -27.92 -16.89 -12.85
C SER A 192 -27.68 -16.19 -11.52
N GLU A 193 -28.74 -15.83 -10.86
CA GLU A 193 -28.72 -15.40 -9.48
C GLU A 193 -28.51 -16.62 -8.57
N GLN A 194 -27.55 -16.54 -7.67
CA GLN A 194 -27.24 -17.58 -6.70
C GLN A 194 -27.20 -16.98 -5.29
N THR A 195 -27.74 -17.76 -4.34
CA THR A 195 -27.68 -17.44 -2.92
C THR A 195 -26.51 -18.20 -2.26
N LEU A 196 -25.66 -17.51 -1.54
CA LEU A 196 -24.54 -18.04 -0.78
C LEU A 196 -24.74 -17.74 0.70
N THR A 197 -24.34 -18.67 1.59
CA THR A 197 -24.43 -18.47 3.05
C THR A 197 -23.09 -18.71 3.70
N CYS A 198 -22.75 -17.90 4.71
CA CYS A 198 -21.55 -18.08 5.51
C CYS A 198 -21.75 -17.67 6.96
N GLN A 199 -20.90 -18.21 7.83
CA GLN A 199 -20.81 -17.78 9.22
C GLN A 199 -20.08 -16.44 9.33
N SER A 200 -18.92 -16.30 8.69
CA SER A 200 -18.08 -15.10 8.70
C SER A 200 -17.99 -14.45 7.32
N LEU A 201 -18.08 -13.12 7.27
CA LEU A 201 -17.95 -12.33 6.06
C LEU A 201 -16.74 -11.38 6.17
N VAL A 202 -15.82 -11.45 5.21
CA VAL A 202 -14.63 -10.62 5.15
C VAL A 202 -14.68 -9.68 3.95
N VAL A 203 -14.57 -8.37 4.19
CA VAL A 203 -14.51 -7.34 3.15
C VAL A 203 -13.04 -7.01 2.88
N ALA A 204 -12.54 -7.44 1.72
CA ALA A 204 -11.16 -7.30 1.26
C ALA A 204 -11.09 -6.61 -0.12
N THR A 205 -12.00 -5.67 -0.37
CA THR A 205 -12.25 -5.07 -1.70
C THR A 205 -11.16 -4.09 -2.14
N GLY A 206 -10.26 -3.68 -1.24
CA GLY A 206 -9.31 -2.60 -1.50
C GLY A 206 -9.98 -1.22 -1.51
N GLY A 207 -9.25 -0.23 -2.04
CA GLY A 207 -9.70 1.15 -2.17
C GLY A 207 -10.14 1.52 -3.59
N LEU A 208 -10.12 2.84 -3.90
CA LEU A 208 -10.58 3.41 -5.18
C LEU A 208 -9.48 3.60 -6.22
N SER A 209 -8.21 3.37 -5.84
CA SER A 209 -7.07 3.60 -6.73
C SER A 209 -7.10 2.67 -7.94
N ILE A 210 -6.73 3.23 -9.10
CA ILE A 210 -6.69 2.58 -10.41
C ILE A 210 -8.06 1.93 -10.77
N PRO A 211 -9.12 2.74 -11.02
CA PRO A 211 -10.47 2.22 -11.30
C PRO A 211 -10.54 1.25 -12.48
N THR A 212 -9.64 1.41 -13.47
CA THR A 212 -9.54 0.52 -14.64
C THR A 212 -9.20 -0.95 -14.29
N MET A 213 -8.73 -1.20 -13.06
CA MET A 213 -8.46 -2.55 -12.56
C MET A 213 -9.67 -3.18 -11.84
N GLY A 214 -10.77 -2.45 -11.73
CA GLY A 214 -11.99 -2.90 -11.07
C GLY A 214 -12.16 -2.36 -9.65
N ALA A 215 -11.39 -1.33 -9.23
CA ALA A 215 -11.63 -0.68 -7.95
C ALA A 215 -13.01 0.00 -7.93
N THR A 216 -13.79 -0.27 -6.86
CA THR A 216 -15.12 0.29 -6.66
C THR A 216 -15.31 0.70 -5.20
N GLY A 217 -16.32 1.54 -4.92
CA GLY A 217 -16.72 1.89 -3.56
C GLY A 217 -17.54 0.83 -2.82
N PHE A 218 -17.67 -0.37 -3.37
CA PHE A 218 -18.56 -1.40 -2.82
C PHE A 218 -18.24 -1.76 -1.36
N GLY A 219 -16.98 -1.90 -0.98
CA GLY A 219 -16.60 -2.18 0.41
C GLY A 219 -17.01 -1.07 1.38
N TYR A 220 -16.98 0.18 0.93
CA TYR A 220 -17.45 1.31 1.73
C TYR A 220 -18.98 1.31 1.88
N GLN A 221 -19.70 0.94 0.83
CA GLN A 221 -21.17 0.77 0.90
C GLN A 221 -21.55 -0.33 1.88
N VAL A 222 -20.85 -1.48 1.86
CA VAL A 222 -21.05 -2.56 2.83
C VAL A 222 -20.76 -2.07 4.25
N ALA A 223 -19.66 -1.34 4.46
CA ALA A 223 -19.33 -0.80 5.77
C ALA A 223 -20.42 0.15 6.30
N GLN A 224 -20.91 1.06 5.45
CA GLN A 224 -22.00 2.00 5.80
C GLN A 224 -23.31 1.27 6.08
N GLN A 225 -23.63 0.22 5.32
CA GLN A 225 -24.81 -0.63 5.55
C GLN A 225 -24.83 -1.20 6.98
N PHE A 226 -23.65 -1.54 7.52
CA PHE A 226 -23.51 -2.08 8.88
C PHE A 226 -23.10 -1.01 9.92
N GLY A 227 -23.32 0.28 9.61
CA GLY A 227 -23.18 1.39 10.56
C GLY A 227 -21.78 1.96 10.73
N HIS A 228 -20.78 1.51 9.94
CA HIS A 228 -19.43 2.06 9.99
C HIS A 228 -19.35 3.43 9.30
N THR A 229 -18.56 4.32 9.89
CA THR A 229 -18.20 5.61 9.30
C THR A 229 -17.09 5.42 8.27
N ILE A 230 -17.13 6.22 7.22
CA ILE A 230 -16.05 6.29 6.22
C ILE A 230 -15.29 7.60 6.43
N VAL A 231 -14.00 7.49 6.73
CA VAL A 231 -13.06 8.62 6.67
C VAL A 231 -12.98 9.08 5.21
N PRO A 232 -13.13 10.39 4.93
CA PRO A 232 -13.13 10.89 3.56
C PRO A 232 -11.94 10.38 2.75
N THR A 233 -12.25 9.79 1.60
CA THR A 233 -11.22 9.17 0.77
C THR A 233 -10.58 10.18 -0.19
N SER A 234 -9.28 10.05 -0.43
CA SER A 234 -8.52 10.80 -1.42
C SER A 234 -7.45 9.92 -2.08
N ALA A 235 -7.00 10.34 -3.27
CA ALA A 235 -5.87 9.68 -3.93
C ALA A 235 -4.60 9.85 -3.09
N GLY A 236 -3.87 8.78 -2.88
CA GLY A 236 -2.58 8.75 -2.18
C GLY A 236 -1.47 8.16 -3.05
N LEU A 237 -0.21 8.48 -2.75
CA LEU A 237 0.94 8.12 -3.58
C LEU A 237 0.65 8.46 -5.06
N VAL A 238 0.37 9.73 -5.30
CA VAL A 238 -0.15 10.25 -6.58
C VAL A 238 0.67 11.44 -7.07
N PRO A 239 0.95 11.55 -8.40
CA PRO A 239 1.64 12.71 -8.95
C PRO A 239 0.89 14.01 -8.74
N PHE A 240 1.64 15.10 -8.47
CA PHE A 240 1.12 16.46 -8.47
C PHE A 240 0.96 17.01 -9.88
N THR A 241 -0.07 17.82 -10.10
CA THR A 241 -0.32 18.55 -11.35
C THR A 241 -0.08 20.04 -11.17
N PHE A 242 0.39 20.67 -12.25
CA PHE A 242 0.62 22.11 -12.29
C PHE A 242 0.03 22.68 -13.57
N THR A 243 -0.50 23.88 -13.47
CA THR A 243 -1.01 24.69 -14.57
C THR A 243 -0.16 25.94 -14.73
N ASP A 244 -0.45 26.79 -15.71
CA ASP A 244 0.21 28.06 -15.95
C ASP A 244 1.71 27.96 -16.36
N LYS A 245 2.47 29.03 -16.15
CA LYS A 245 3.89 29.14 -16.48
C LYS A 245 4.78 28.10 -15.78
N ILE A 246 4.44 27.75 -14.54
CA ILE A 246 5.17 26.70 -13.78
C ILE A 246 4.89 25.34 -14.41
N GLY A 247 3.64 25.07 -14.77
CA GLY A 247 3.27 23.83 -15.47
C GLY A 247 4.01 23.67 -16.80
N ASP A 248 4.13 24.73 -17.60
CA ASP A 248 4.87 24.71 -18.86
C ASP A 248 6.38 24.47 -18.66
N ALA A 249 6.97 25.11 -17.65
CA ALA A 249 8.37 24.91 -17.30
C ALA A 249 8.63 23.45 -16.86
N ILE A 250 7.80 22.89 -15.96
CA ILE A 250 7.87 21.51 -15.50
C ILE A 250 7.72 20.54 -16.68
N LYS A 251 6.74 20.75 -17.57
CA LYS A 251 6.50 19.94 -18.76
C LYS A 251 7.72 19.91 -19.69
N SER A 252 8.42 21.04 -19.83
CA SER A 252 9.64 21.09 -20.62
C SER A 252 10.73 20.15 -20.13
N LEU A 253 10.73 19.80 -18.83
CA LEU A 253 11.66 18.91 -18.16
C LEU A 253 11.22 17.45 -18.13
N SER A 254 10.14 17.08 -18.82
CA SER A 254 9.59 15.72 -18.79
C SER A 254 10.66 14.65 -19.03
N GLY A 255 10.69 13.63 -18.17
CA GLY A 255 11.65 12.53 -18.20
C GLY A 255 12.91 12.76 -17.35
N VAL A 256 13.13 13.99 -16.84
CA VAL A 256 14.26 14.27 -15.96
C VAL A 256 13.96 13.82 -14.54
N SER A 257 14.94 13.15 -13.89
CA SER A 257 14.85 12.71 -12.50
C SER A 257 16.18 12.93 -11.79
N PHE A 258 16.14 13.36 -10.55
CA PHE A 258 17.32 13.52 -9.66
C PHE A 258 16.86 13.59 -8.20
N GLU A 259 17.79 13.37 -7.27
CA GLU A 259 17.55 13.42 -5.84
C GLU A 259 17.27 14.84 -5.35
N VAL A 260 16.25 15.00 -4.50
CA VAL A 260 15.86 16.24 -3.85
C VAL A 260 15.44 15.96 -2.40
N ILE A 261 15.25 17.01 -1.59
CA ILE A 261 14.38 16.92 -0.43
C ILE A 261 13.06 17.62 -0.77
N ALA A 262 11.98 16.84 -0.85
CA ALA A 262 10.62 17.37 -0.99
C ALA A 262 9.96 17.45 0.38
N PHE A 263 9.37 18.60 0.73
CA PHE A 263 8.82 18.78 2.06
C PHE A 263 7.63 19.75 2.10
N ASN A 264 6.89 19.68 3.18
CA ASN A 264 5.92 20.67 3.62
C ASN A 264 6.05 20.86 5.15
N GLU A 265 5.12 21.55 5.79
CA GLU A 265 5.16 21.79 7.24
C GLU A 265 5.07 20.50 8.09
N ARG A 266 4.62 19.38 7.52
CA ARG A 266 4.36 18.14 8.24
C ARG A 266 5.46 17.11 8.13
N ILE A 267 6.16 17.06 6.98
CA ILE A 267 7.12 15.99 6.68
C ILE A 267 8.10 16.38 5.57
N SER A 268 9.22 15.68 5.54
CA SER A 268 10.21 15.78 4.47
C SER A 268 10.65 14.41 3.99
N PHE A 269 10.95 14.30 2.68
CA PHE A 269 11.45 13.08 2.05
C PHE A 269 12.64 13.40 1.15
N ARG A 270 13.79 12.76 1.42
CA ARG A 270 14.97 12.81 0.57
C ARG A 270 14.95 11.64 -0.39
N LEU A 271 14.47 11.88 -1.59
CA LEU A 271 14.21 10.87 -2.63
C LEU A 271 14.25 11.52 -4.02
N PRO A 272 14.34 10.74 -5.12
CA PRO A 272 14.24 11.30 -6.47
C PRO A 272 12.89 11.94 -6.76
N VAL A 273 12.92 13.13 -7.38
CA VAL A 273 11.78 13.72 -8.10
C VAL A 273 11.80 13.27 -9.55
N LEU A 274 10.64 13.14 -10.19
CA LEU A 274 10.50 12.90 -11.63
C LEU A 274 9.61 13.98 -12.23
N PHE A 275 10.14 14.71 -13.20
CA PHE A 275 9.39 15.66 -14.00
C PHE A 275 8.58 14.92 -15.07
N THR A 276 7.31 15.22 -15.20
CA THR A 276 6.42 14.61 -16.19
C THR A 276 5.75 15.67 -17.06
N HIS A 277 5.07 15.24 -18.11
CA HIS A 277 4.32 16.13 -18.99
C HIS A 277 3.07 16.77 -18.31
N ARG A 278 2.71 16.37 -17.10
CA ARG A 278 1.57 16.91 -16.33
C ARG A 278 1.98 17.59 -15.05
N GLY A 279 3.18 17.32 -14.54
CA GLY A 279 3.62 17.84 -13.27
C GLY A 279 4.79 17.08 -12.69
N LEU A 280 4.77 16.88 -11.39
CA LEU A 280 5.84 16.23 -10.63
C LEU A 280 5.38 14.88 -10.08
N SER A 281 6.21 13.88 -10.29
CA SER A 281 6.08 12.50 -9.82
C SER A 281 7.40 12.04 -9.21
N GLY A 282 7.61 10.74 -9.14
CA GLY A 282 8.77 10.13 -8.50
C GLY A 282 8.56 9.93 -7.01
N PRO A 283 9.41 9.12 -6.37
CA PRO A 283 9.24 8.72 -4.97
C PRO A 283 9.04 9.88 -4.00
N ALA A 284 9.78 10.99 -4.16
CA ALA A 284 9.65 12.17 -3.30
C ALA A 284 8.25 12.78 -3.34
N MET A 285 7.71 12.96 -4.54
CA MET A 285 6.41 13.57 -4.75
C MET A 285 5.26 12.63 -4.37
N LEU A 286 5.37 11.35 -4.71
CA LEU A 286 4.37 10.34 -4.33
C LEU A 286 4.24 10.25 -2.81
N GLN A 287 5.34 10.17 -2.08
CA GLN A 287 5.33 10.18 -0.61
C GLN A 287 4.71 11.46 -0.05
N LEU A 288 5.15 12.62 -0.55
CA LEU A 288 4.68 13.91 -0.07
C LEU A 288 3.18 14.12 -0.31
N SER A 289 2.62 13.54 -1.40
CA SER A 289 1.20 13.64 -1.72
C SER A 289 0.28 13.06 -0.63
N ASN A 290 0.76 12.10 0.16
CA ASN A 290 0.03 11.56 1.30
C ASN A 290 -0.14 12.57 2.44
N TYR A 291 0.65 13.64 2.48
CA TYR A 291 0.67 14.66 3.52
C TYR A 291 0.25 16.05 3.03
N TRP A 292 -0.22 16.13 1.78
CA TRP A 292 -0.62 17.39 1.15
C TRP A 292 -2.15 17.54 1.15
N HIS A 293 -2.62 18.78 1.31
CA HIS A 293 -4.02 19.17 1.14
C HIS A 293 -4.13 20.20 0.01
N VAL A 294 -5.28 20.19 -0.66
CA VAL A 294 -5.56 21.09 -1.80
C VAL A 294 -5.35 22.55 -1.41
N GLY A 295 -4.55 23.27 -2.21
CA GLY A 295 -4.23 24.69 -2.02
C GLY A 295 -2.97 24.96 -1.18
N GLU A 296 -2.39 23.94 -0.53
CA GLU A 296 -1.15 24.11 0.23
C GLU A 296 0.08 24.14 -0.68
N PRO A 297 1.13 24.91 -0.34
CA PRO A 297 2.41 24.82 -1.02
C PRO A 297 3.17 23.52 -0.66
N ILE A 298 4.02 23.09 -1.58
CA ILE A 298 5.11 22.17 -1.35
C ILE A 298 6.43 22.86 -1.60
N PHE A 299 7.50 22.35 -1.01
CA PHE A 299 8.85 22.89 -1.15
C PHE A 299 9.80 21.81 -1.63
N ILE A 300 10.76 22.21 -2.48
CA ILE A 300 11.79 21.31 -3.01
C ILE A 300 13.16 21.94 -2.72
N ASN A 301 13.96 21.26 -1.89
CA ASN A 301 15.38 21.54 -1.80
C ASN A 301 16.09 20.83 -2.97
N LEU A 302 16.53 21.62 -3.92
CA LEU A 302 17.20 21.15 -5.14
C LEU A 302 18.66 20.71 -4.90
N PHE A 303 19.26 21.11 -3.79
CA PHE A 303 20.63 20.81 -3.41
C PHE A 303 20.70 20.28 -1.98
N PRO A 304 20.29 19.03 -1.74
CA PRO A 304 20.10 18.45 -0.39
C PRO A 304 21.33 18.48 0.52
N SER A 305 22.52 18.57 -0.06
CA SER A 305 23.81 18.50 0.67
C SER A 305 24.51 19.85 0.80
N LEU A 306 23.91 20.95 0.32
CA LEU A 306 24.53 22.27 0.28
C LEU A 306 23.58 23.36 0.82
N ASP A 307 24.13 24.26 1.64
CA ASP A 307 23.50 25.56 1.91
C ASP A 307 23.84 26.49 0.74
N MET A 308 22.86 26.73 -0.12
CA MET A 308 23.06 27.49 -1.35
C MET A 308 23.28 28.98 -1.11
N ALA A 309 22.77 29.55 -0.02
CA ALA A 309 23.02 30.94 0.34
C ALA A 309 24.48 31.12 0.75
N ALA A 310 24.98 30.25 1.62
CA ALA A 310 26.41 30.25 2.02
C ALA A 310 27.30 29.92 0.83
N PHE A 311 26.97 28.97 0.00
CA PHE A 311 27.71 28.60 -1.20
C PHE A 311 27.85 29.79 -2.17
N LEU A 312 26.77 30.46 -2.53
CA LEU A 312 26.78 31.59 -3.46
C LEU A 312 27.56 32.79 -2.91
N ALA A 313 27.45 33.04 -1.59
CA ALA A 313 28.24 34.10 -0.94
C ALA A 313 29.78 33.83 -0.99
N GLU A 314 30.15 32.55 -0.83
CA GLU A 314 31.55 32.16 -0.95
C GLU A 314 32.05 32.23 -2.39
N GLN A 315 31.23 31.75 -3.35
CA GLN A 315 31.57 31.83 -4.80
C GLN A 315 31.72 33.28 -5.27
N LYS A 316 30.96 34.23 -4.74
CA LYS A 316 31.13 35.65 -5.04
C LYS A 316 32.54 36.18 -4.64
N LYS A 317 33.09 35.70 -3.52
CA LYS A 317 34.43 36.06 -3.06
C LYS A 317 35.54 35.41 -3.91
N GLN A 318 35.37 34.12 -4.21
CA GLN A 318 36.37 33.33 -4.91
C GLN A 318 36.37 33.58 -6.43
N HIS A 319 35.20 33.76 -7.01
CA HIS A 319 34.97 33.87 -8.45
C HIS A 319 34.12 35.08 -8.84
N PRO A 320 34.52 36.33 -8.46
CA PRO A 320 33.68 37.53 -8.57
C PRO A 320 33.21 37.85 -10.00
N LYS A 321 34.01 37.47 -11.01
CA LYS A 321 33.70 37.71 -12.44
C LYS A 321 32.86 36.62 -13.10
N GLN A 322 32.55 35.54 -12.40
CA GLN A 322 31.74 34.47 -12.96
C GLN A 322 30.21 34.78 -12.85
N LEU A 323 29.43 34.14 -13.71
CA LEU A 323 28.00 34.19 -13.67
C LEU A 323 27.45 33.11 -12.73
N ILE A 324 26.24 33.30 -12.19
CA ILE A 324 25.56 32.31 -11.33
C ILE A 324 25.55 30.92 -11.98
N ARG A 325 25.15 30.84 -13.27
CA ARG A 325 25.09 29.55 -14.01
C ARG A 325 26.42 28.83 -14.08
N THR A 326 27.53 29.60 -14.20
CA THR A 326 28.85 29.01 -14.29
C THR A 326 29.26 28.38 -12.97
N VAL A 327 29.11 29.08 -11.85
CA VAL A 327 29.48 28.53 -10.53
C VAL A 327 28.55 27.35 -10.15
N LEU A 328 27.27 27.39 -10.50
CA LEU A 328 26.37 26.29 -10.26
C LEU A 328 26.64 25.05 -11.13
N ASN A 329 27.23 25.17 -12.31
CA ASN A 329 27.66 24.04 -13.12
C ASN A 329 29.01 23.48 -12.75
N ASP A 330 29.98 24.39 -12.51
CA ASP A 330 31.43 24.04 -12.49
C ASP A 330 31.93 23.79 -11.06
N GLN A 331 31.34 24.44 -10.05
CA GLN A 331 31.87 24.43 -8.69
C GLN A 331 31.08 23.51 -7.73
N ILE A 332 29.89 23.03 -8.10
CA ILE A 332 29.08 22.14 -7.24
C ILE A 332 29.52 20.66 -7.34
N GLY A 333 30.25 20.27 -8.40
CA GLY A 333 30.72 18.91 -8.59
C GLY A 333 29.59 17.91 -8.81
N VAL A 334 29.58 16.79 -8.04
CA VAL A 334 28.59 15.70 -8.19
C VAL A 334 27.16 16.10 -7.83
N ALA A 335 26.96 17.21 -7.13
CA ALA A 335 25.63 17.73 -6.81
C ALA A 335 25.04 18.64 -7.92
N ALA A 336 25.72 18.79 -9.05
CA ALA A 336 25.25 19.61 -10.16
C ALA A 336 23.94 19.09 -10.76
N LEU A 337 22.99 19.99 -10.97
CA LEU A 337 21.72 19.65 -11.62
C LEU A 337 21.91 19.38 -13.11
N PRO A 338 21.02 18.59 -13.73
CA PRO A 338 21.01 18.43 -15.19
C PRO A 338 20.93 19.79 -15.89
N LYS A 339 21.73 20.00 -16.94
CA LYS A 339 21.83 21.28 -17.67
C LYS A 339 20.48 21.88 -18.05
N LYS A 340 19.54 21.03 -18.46
CA LYS A 340 18.19 21.46 -18.84
C LYS A 340 17.40 22.02 -17.64
N VAL A 341 17.54 21.40 -16.47
CA VAL A 341 16.95 21.89 -15.21
C VAL A 341 17.54 23.24 -14.85
N MET A 342 18.87 23.36 -14.90
CA MET A 342 19.58 24.60 -14.61
C MET A 342 19.10 25.76 -15.51
N ALA A 343 18.97 25.54 -16.82
CA ALA A 343 18.48 26.55 -17.74
C ALA A 343 17.04 26.95 -17.45
N THR A 344 16.19 26.00 -17.09
CA THR A 344 14.79 26.27 -16.72
C THR A 344 14.69 27.07 -15.42
N LEU A 345 15.47 26.69 -14.40
CA LEU A 345 15.52 27.42 -13.12
C LEU A 345 16.08 28.83 -13.29
N GLN A 346 17.09 29.05 -14.14
CA GLN A 346 17.58 30.39 -14.50
C GLN A 346 16.43 31.28 -14.98
N ASN A 347 15.63 30.80 -15.91
CA ASN A 347 14.50 31.55 -16.45
C ASN A 347 13.39 31.83 -15.42
N LEU A 348 13.23 30.95 -14.43
CA LEU A 348 12.20 31.06 -13.41
C LEU A 348 12.62 31.91 -12.21
N LEU A 349 13.89 31.77 -11.76
CA LEU A 349 14.33 32.25 -10.44
C LEU A 349 15.30 33.42 -10.49
N TRP A 350 16.15 33.53 -11.54
CA TRP A 350 17.18 34.58 -11.61
C TRP A 350 17.43 35.12 -13.03
N GLN A 351 16.42 35.16 -13.88
CA GLN A 351 16.56 35.67 -15.26
C GLN A 351 17.09 37.11 -15.29
N ASP A 352 16.68 37.95 -14.34
CA ASP A 352 17.13 39.36 -14.23
C ASP A 352 18.62 39.48 -13.85
N MET A 353 19.25 38.45 -13.32
CA MET A 353 20.65 38.37 -12.94
C MET A 353 21.46 37.40 -13.82
N ALA A 354 20.86 36.82 -14.86
CA ALA A 354 21.48 35.74 -15.63
C ALA A 354 22.79 36.07 -16.27
N GLU A 355 22.97 37.31 -16.75
CA GLU A 355 24.16 37.81 -17.42
C GLU A 355 24.98 38.81 -16.52
N THR A 356 24.69 38.81 -15.21
CA THR A 356 25.39 39.69 -14.24
C THR A 356 26.45 38.88 -13.52
N GLU A 357 27.71 39.44 -13.51
CA GLU A 357 28.83 38.90 -12.73
C GLU A 357 28.49 38.92 -11.24
N LEU A 358 28.91 37.90 -10.51
CA LEU A 358 28.62 37.74 -9.06
C LEU A 358 29.04 39.01 -8.26
N ALA A 359 30.17 39.65 -8.58
CA ALA A 359 30.61 40.85 -7.92
C ALA A 359 29.57 42.00 -7.96
N ASN A 360 28.76 42.04 -9.02
CA ASN A 360 27.80 43.13 -9.26
C ASN A 360 26.38 42.80 -8.74
N ILE A 361 26.17 41.61 -8.19
CA ILE A 361 24.89 41.21 -7.59
C ILE A 361 24.96 41.54 -6.08
N LYS A 362 23.90 42.16 -5.55
CA LYS A 362 23.76 42.44 -4.12
C LYS A 362 23.73 41.15 -3.28
N ASP A 363 24.35 41.16 -2.11
CA ASP A 363 24.43 39.99 -1.22
C ASP A 363 23.06 39.49 -0.81
N GLU A 364 22.08 40.38 -0.56
CA GLU A 364 20.75 40.03 -0.20
C GLU A 364 20.02 39.26 -1.34
N LYS A 365 20.26 39.65 -2.61
CA LYS A 365 19.70 38.93 -3.77
C LYS A 365 20.30 37.52 -3.94
N LEU A 366 21.61 37.39 -3.70
CA LEU A 366 22.26 36.07 -3.73
C LEU A 366 21.76 35.16 -2.59
N ALA A 367 21.59 35.73 -1.39
CA ALA A 367 21.05 34.99 -0.25
C ALA A 367 19.62 34.51 -0.54
N GLN A 368 18.74 35.40 -1.02
CA GLN A 368 17.37 35.05 -1.41
C GLN A 368 17.32 33.96 -2.50
N LEU A 369 18.21 34.02 -3.49
CA LEU A 369 18.30 32.98 -4.51
C LEU A 369 18.75 31.65 -3.89
N GLY A 370 19.74 31.67 -3.00
CA GLY A 370 20.18 30.49 -2.29
C GLY A 370 19.07 29.82 -1.47
N GLU A 371 18.33 30.63 -0.71
CA GLU A 371 17.14 30.16 0.03
C GLU A 371 16.08 29.57 -0.91
N GLN A 372 15.81 30.20 -2.05
CA GLN A 372 14.86 29.66 -3.05
C GLN A 372 15.35 28.35 -3.66
N LEU A 373 16.65 28.15 -3.86
CA LEU A 373 17.20 26.90 -4.37
C LEU A 373 17.15 25.75 -3.32
N ASN A 374 17.23 26.09 -2.04
CA ASN A 374 17.05 25.14 -0.94
C ASN A 374 15.57 24.96 -0.52
N ALA A 375 14.66 25.83 -0.97
CA ALA A 375 13.24 25.76 -0.65
C ALA A 375 12.39 26.31 -1.81
N TRP A 376 12.54 25.70 -3.00
CA TRP A 376 11.75 26.09 -4.17
C TRP A 376 10.26 25.84 -3.90
N ARG A 377 9.55 26.95 -3.67
CA ARG A 377 8.12 26.94 -3.34
C ARG A 377 7.27 26.73 -4.58
N LEU A 378 6.43 25.69 -4.56
CA LEU A 378 5.48 25.36 -5.61
C LEU A 378 4.08 25.18 -4.99
N THR A 379 3.04 25.62 -5.70
CA THR A 379 1.65 25.34 -5.29
C THR A 379 1.00 24.46 -6.37
N PRO A 380 0.83 23.14 -6.09
CA PRO A 380 0.16 22.25 -7.03
C PRO A 380 -1.27 22.70 -7.31
N SER A 381 -1.72 22.61 -8.57
CA SER A 381 -3.13 22.83 -8.94
C SER A 381 -4.00 21.66 -8.47
N GLY A 382 -3.40 20.51 -8.19
CA GLY A 382 -4.07 19.29 -7.76
C GLY A 382 -3.17 18.09 -7.92
N THR A 383 -3.79 16.93 -8.04
CA THR A 383 -3.11 15.65 -8.32
C THR A 383 -3.73 14.98 -9.55
N GLU A 384 -3.10 13.93 -10.08
CA GLU A 384 -3.68 13.15 -11.18
C GLU A 384 -4.90 12.28 -10.75
N GLY A 385 -5.26 12.29 -9.47
CA GLY A 385 -6.40 11.60 -8.90
C GLY A 385 -6.26 10.08 -8.90
N TYR A 386 -7.37 9.38 -8.64
CA TYR A 386 -7.39 7.93 -8.49
C TYR A 386 -6.90 7.13 -9.70
N ARG A 387 -6.90 7.74 -10.88
CA ARG A 387 -6.47 7.05 -12.10
C ARG A 387 -5.02 6.57 -12.05
N THR A 388 -4.15 7.34 -11.41
CA THR A 388 -2.72 7.08 -11.31
C THR A 388 -2.24 6.92 -9.87
N ALA A 389 -3.12 7.12 -8.88
CA ALA A 389 -2.81 6.89 -7.48
C ALA A 389 -2.49 5.43 -7.23
N GLU A 390 -1.41 5.16 -6.50
CA GLU A 390 -1.09 3.78 -6.12
C GLU A 390 -2.04 3.26 -5.04
N VAL A 391 -2.49 4.15 -4.14
CA VAL A 391 -3.33 3.81 -2.99
C VAL A 391 -4.45 4.82 -2.79
N THR A 392 -5.42 4.44 -1.96
CA THR A 392 -6.47 5.31 -1.43
C THR A 392 -6.15 5.65 0.01
N ARG A 393 -6.14 6.94 0.34
CA ARG A 393 -6.12 7.45 1.73
C ARG A 393 -7.55 7.52 2.25
N GLY A 394 -7.72 7.33 3.56
CA GLY A 394 -9.04 7.22 4.17
C GLY A 394 -9.65 5.85 3.96
N GLY A 395 -10.94 5.68 4.18
CA GLY A 395 -11.64 4.41 4.09
C GLY A 395 -12.48 4.11 5.34
N VAL A 396 -12.76 2.86 5.61
CA VAL A 396 -13.53 2.44 6.80
C VAL A 396 -12.81 2.89 8.06
N ALA A 397 -13.46 3.72 8.87
CA ALA A 397 -12.92 4.18 10.14
C ALA A 397 -12.66 3.01 11.09
N THR A 398 -11.51 3.03 11.74
CA THR A 398 -11.02 1.90 12.52
C THR A 398 -11.46 1.90 13.99
N ASP A 399 -12.16 2.94 14.44
CA ASP A 399 -12.63 3.10 15.83
C ASP A 399 -13.63 2.02 16.27
N LYS A 400 -14.39 1.46 15.31
CA LYS A 400 -15.34 0.36 15.53
C LYS A 400 -14.89 -0.97 14.89
N VAL A 401 -13.59 -1.11 14.66
CA VAL A 401 -12.96 -2.35 14.18
C VAL A 401 -11.92 -2.81 15.19
N SER A 402 -11.93 -4.08 15.54
CA SER A 402 -10.94 -4.65 16.46
C SER A 402 -9.56 -4.72 15.81
N SER A 403 -8.57 -4.02 16.35
CA SER A 403 -7.18 -4.10 15.87
C SER A 403 -6.53 -5.47 16.05
N LYS A 404 -7.12 -6.34 16.88
CA LYS A 404 -6.61 -7.70 17.15
C LYS A 404 -7.17 -8.75 16.20
N THR A 405 -8.36 -8.54 15.67
CA THR A 405 -9.08 -9.55 14.86
C THR A 405 -9.57 -9.02 13.53
N MET A 406 -9.51 -7.72 13.27
CA MET A 406 -10.13 -7.03 12.13
C MET A 406 -11.66 -7.15 12.09
N GLN A 407 -12.28 -7.63 13.15
CA GLN A 407 -13.74 -7.79 13.27
C GLN A 407 -14.43 -6.47 13.58
N SER A 408 -15.56 -6.24 12.96
CA SER A 408 -16.49 -5.16 13.31
C SER A 408 -16.97 -5.31 14.76
N GLN A 409 -17.02 -4.20 15.49
CA GLN A 409 -17.64 -4.12 16.80
C GLN A 409 -19.14 -3.80 16.73
N LEU A 410 -19.64 -3.47 15.52
CA LEU A 410 -21.05 -3.15 15.25
C LEU A 410 -21.85 -4.35 14.75
N GLN A 411 -21.19 -5.21 13.97
CA GLN A 411 -21.78 -6.41 13.39
C GLN A 411 -20.88 -7.62 13.66
N PRO A 412 -21.25 -8.56 14.52
CA PRO A 412 -20.50 -9.80 14.74
C PRO A 412 -20.27 -10.57 13.43
N ASN A 413 -19.14 -11.25 13.35
CA ASN A 413 -18.73 -12.07 12.21
C ASN A 413 -18.49 -11.28 10.89
N LEU A 414 -18.50 -9.94 10.92
CA LEU A 414 -18.10 -9.08 9.80
C LEU A 414 -16.67 -8.57 10.04
N TYR A 415 -15.82 -8.65 9.02
CA TYR A 415 -14.41 -8.27 9.08
C TYR A 415 -14.03 -7.35 7.93
N PHE A 416 -13.10 -6.42 8.18
CA PHE A 416 -12.54 -5.52 7.16
C PHE A 416 -11.02 -5.65 7.16
N ILE A 417 -10.39 -5.85 5.98
CA ILE A 417 -8.95 -6.06 5.85
C ILE A 417 -8.35 -5.33 4.65
N GLY A 418 -7.07 -5.00 4.75
CA GLY A 418 -6.33 -4.34 3.68
C GLY A 418 -6.73 -2.88 3.49
N GLU A 419 -6.64 -2.42 2.26
CA GLU A 419 -6.78 -1.01 1.87
C GLU A 419 -8.21 -0.45 1.98
N VAL A 420 -9.22 -1.27 2.24
CA VAL A 420 -10.59 -0.78 2.52
C VAL A 420 -10.66 -0.05 3.86
N LEU A 421 -9.75 -0.37 4.78
CA LEU A 421 -9.60 0.32 6.08
C LEU A 421 -8.85 1.64 5.92
N ASP A 422 -9.12 2.60 6.80
CA ASP A 422 -8.33 3.84 6.93
C ASP A 422 -6.93 3.54 7.50
N VAL A 423 -6.11 2.85 6.71
CA VAL A 423 -4.69 2.57 6.96
C VAL A 423 -3.95 2.62 5.63
N THR A 424 -3.08 3.61 5.47
CA THR A 424 -2.32 3.86 4.24
C THR A 424 -0.84 3.82 4.52
N GLY A 425 -0.12 2.89 3.93
CA GLY A 425 1.34 2.77 4.03
C GLY A 425 2.07 3.73 3.10
N TRP A 426 3.33 4.00 3.42
CA TRP A 426 4.25 4.70 2.54
C TRP A 426 4.50 3.95 1.24
N LEU A 427 5.17 4.61 0.29
CA LEU A 427 5.68 3.99 -0.93
C LEU A 427 6.82 3.03 -0.57
N GLY A 428 6.79 1.81 -1.11
CA GLY A 428 7.90 0.88 -0.93
C GLY A 428 7.59 -0.41 -0.20
N GLY A 429 6.46 -1.06 -0.48
CA GLY A 429 6.09 -2.38 0.06
C GLY A 429 5.21 -2.33 1.32
N TYR A 430 5.05 -1.17 1.93
CA TYR A 430 4.28 -1.01 3.18
C TYR A 430 2.81 -1.37 3.02
N ASN A 431 2.16 -1.01 1.91
CA ASN A 431 0.75 -1.32 1.67
C ASN A 431 0.52 -2.82 1.45
N PHE A 432 1.48 -3.53 0.86
CA PHE A 432 1.43 -4.98 0.79
C PHE A 432 1.66 -5.62 2.16
N GLN A 433 2.61 -5.13 2.96
CA GLN A 433 2.80 -5.63 4.31
C GLN A 433 1.53 -5.47 5.16
N TRP A 434 0.83 -4.34 5.03
CA TRP A 434 -0.48 -4.16 5.66
C TRP A 434 -1.52 -5.17 5.16
N ALA A 435 -1.55 -5.43 3.84
CA ALA A 435 -2.45 -6.43 3.27
C ALA A 435 -2.18 -7.83 3.84
N TRP A 436 -0.91 -8.22 3.94
CA TRP A 436 -0.50 -9.51 4.53
C TRP A 436 -0.88 -9.58 6.01
N ALA A 437 -0.48 -8.60 6.81
CA ALA A 437 -0.68 -8.59 8.25
C ALA A 437 -2.17 -8.56 8.64
N SER A 438 -2.97 -7.70 8.01
CA SER A 438 -4.42 -7.64 8.27
C SER A 438 -5.15 -8.90 7.79
N GLY A 439 -4.73 -9.45 6.63
CA GLY A 439 -5.26 -10.71 6.10
C GLY A 439 -4.95 -11.89 6.99
N PHE A 440 -3.71 -11.99 7.49
CA PHE A 440 -3.30 -13.00 8.45
C PHE A 440 -4.15 -12.97 9.72
N VAL A 441 -4.22 -11.80 10.35
CA VAL A 441 -4.91 -11.63 11.63
C VAL A 441 -6.39 -11.98 11.54
N ALA A 442 -7.07 -11.59 10.46
CA ALA A 442 -8.46 -11.99 10.23
C ALA A 442 -8.57 -13.50 9.96
N GLY A 443 -7.68 -14.05 9.13
CA GLY A 443 -7.64 -15.48 8.79
C GLY A 443 -7.49 -16.40 9.99
N GLU A 444 -6.81 -15.94 11.05
CA GLU A 444 -6.62 -16.67 12.30
C GLU A 444 -7.91 -16.80 13.14
N VAL A 445 -8.95 -16.03 12.86
CA VAL A 445 -10.14 -15.96 13.74
C VAL A 445 -11.47 -16.24 13.03
N VAL A 446 -11.53 -16.09 11.71
CA VAL A 446 -12.75 -16.32 10.91
C VAL A 446 -13.13 -17.79 10.81
#